data_e6e87b725e018b7f365128b99490956c
#
_entry.id   e6e87b725e018b7f365128b99490956c
#
_cell.length_a   1.000
_cell.length_b   1.000
_cell.length_c   1.000
_cell.angle_alpha   90.00
_cell.angle_beta   90.00
_cell.angle_gamma   90.00
#
_symmetry.space_group_name_H-M   'P 1'
#
loop_
_entity.id
_entity.type
_entity.pdbx_description
1 polymer ?
#
loop_
_entity_poly.entity_id
_entity_poly.type
_entity_poly.pdbx_seq_one_letter_code
_entity_poly.pdbx_strand_id
1 'polypeptide(L)'
;SIYLGDSANLQELVHQNATFDGTNNAFVDVTYTVKDENGGTVGTYTVPAGSSSGTWAWSDAASGGTVAPEQTTTYTVTCTVSPTQSGTYESVSKDATFTITVNTCSLTISKAVTGDGANPNQTFVFNVMKGDDLVTTVVLKGNMSTTITGLAVGDYTVVEDTNWSWSYTPDNGSKAVMLSSINPNGEAKITNTAKENHWLTSIVDVINKWTAKDNIDKTGHVPGSGTN
;
A
#
# COMPACT_ATOMS: atom_id res chain seq x y z
N SER A 1 -10.61 -14.18 -4.41
CA SER A 1 -9.43 -13.30 -4.36
C SER A 1 -9.62 -12.24 -3.30
N ILE A 2 -8.53 -11.80 -2.72
CA ILE A 2 -8.43 -10.71 -1.74
C ILE A 2 -7.35 -9.73 -2.19
N TYR A 3 -7.25 -8.59 -1.53
CA TYR A 3 -6.09 -7.70 -1.68
C TYR A 3 -5.11 -7.89 -0.51
N LEU A 4 -3.83 -7.60 -0.75
CA LEU A 4 -2.79 -7.61 0.28
C LEU A 4 -3.21 -6.70 1.46
N GLY A 5 -3.22 -7.26 2.67
CA GLY A 5 -3.71 -6.62 3.88
C GLY A 5 -5.18 -6.92 4.21
N ASP A 6 -5.95 -7.53 3.30
CA ASP A 6 -7.27 -8.07 3.60
C ASP A 6 -7.16 -9.48 4.18
N SER A 7 -8.26 -9.96 4.77
CA SER A 7 -8.38 -11.32 5.28
C SER A 7 -9.42 -12.13 4.52
N ALA A 8 -9.26 -13.46 4.53
CA ALA A 8 -10.20 -14.41 3.96
C ALA A 8 -10.74 -15.35 5.04
N ASN A 9 -12.03 -15.69 4.94
CA ASN A 9 -12.67 -16.69 5.80
C ASN A 9 -12.45 -18.09 5.22
N LEU A 10 -11.51 -18.84 5.81
CA LEU A 10 -11.22 -20.22 5.38
C LEU A 10 -12.39 -21.17 5.60
N GLN A 11 -13.15 -21.02 6.68
CA GLN A 11 -14.30 -21.86 6.96
C GLN A 11 -15.33 -21.77 5.85
N GLU A 12 -15.62 -20.57 5.37
CA GLU A 12 -16.56 -20.35 4.27
C GLU A 12 -16.02 -20.93 2.96
N LEU A 13 -14.72 -20.70 2.66
CA LEU A 13 -14.08 -21.22 1.47
C LEU A 13 -14.04 -22.76 1.44
N VAL A 14 -13.79 -23.39 2.58
CA VAL A 14 -13.81 -24.87 2.68
C VAL A 14 -15.23 -25.39 2.46
N HIS A 15 -16.26 -24.77 3.06
CA HIS A 15 -17.65 -25.15 2.83
C HIS A 15 -18.09 -24.98 1.37
N GLN A 16 -17.58 -23.98 0.66
CA GLN A 16 -17.85 -23.79 -0.77
C GLN A 16 -17.20 -24.84 -1.66
N ASN A 17 -16.04 -25.39 -1.25
CA ASN A 17 -15.22 -26.31 -2.05
C ASN A 17 -15.31 -27.78 -1.58
N ALA A 18 -15.79 -28.02 -0.38
CA ALA A 18 -15.96 -29.35 0.21
C ALA A 18 -17.34 -29.48 0.83
N THR A 19 -18.27 -30.07 0.11
CA THR A 19 -19.63 -30.32 0.62
C THR A 19 -19.62 -31.56 1.52
N PHE A 20 -20.07 -31.37 2.77
CA PHE A 20 -20.31 -32.47 3.68
C PHE A 20 -21.78 -32.94 3.51
N ASP A 21 -21.96 -34.20 3.12
CA ASP A 21 -23.26 -34.87 3.19
C ASP A 21 -23.28 -35.71 4.47
N GLY A 22 -23.98 -35.20 5.48
CA GLY A 22 -24.13 -35.87 6.79
C GLY A 22 -25.05 -37.07 6.81
N THR A 23 -25.62 -37.46 5.65
CA THR A 23 -26.46 -38.65 5.58
C THR A 23 -25.61 -39.92 5.61
N ASN A 24 -25.88 -40.81 6.54
CA ASN A 24 -25.28 -42.16 6.72
C ASN A 24 -23.87 -42.17 7.39
N ASN A 25 -23.54 -41.24 8.25
CA ASN A 25 -22.29 -41.28 9.00
C ASN A 25 -22.37 -42.02 10.35
N ALA A 26 -23.42 -42.83 10.59
CA ALA A 26 -23.67 -43.47 11.88
C ALA A 26 -22.49 -44.36 12.40
N PHE A 27 -21.60 -44.78 11.50
CA PHE A 27 -20.50 -45.71 11.80
C PHE A 27 -19.11 -45.15 11.45
N VAL A 28 -19.03 -43.90 11.05
CA VAL A 28 -17.78 -43.28 10.63
C VAL A 28 -17.63 -41.88 11.17
N ASP A 29 -16.44 -41.51 11.58
CA ASP A 29 -16.04 -40.14 11.79
C ASP A 29 -15.54 -39.54 10.47
N VAL A 30 -15.90 -38.29 10.21
CA VAL A 30 -15.41 -37.56 9.03
C VAL A 30 -14.60 -36.37 9.50
N THR A 31 -13.34 -36.30 9.04
CA THR A 31 -12.45 -35.19 9.36
C THR A 31 -11.98 -34.51 8.10
N TYR A 32 -12.16 -33.19 8.03
CA TYR A 32 -11.55 -32.35 7.04
C TYR A 32 -10.34 -31.67 7.65
N THR A 33 -9.15 -31.91 7.07
CA THR A 33 -7.91 -31.28 7.49
C THR A 33 -7.51 -30.25 6.44
N VAL A 34 -7.41 -28.98 6.83
CA VAL A 34 -6.97 -27.89 5.95
C VAL A 34 -5.49 -27.64 6.20
N LYS A 35 -4.70 -27.71 5.12
CA LYS A 35 -3.25 -27.46 5.16
C LYS A 35 -2.89 -26.29 4.28
N ASP A 36 -1.89 -25.52 4.70
CA ASP A 36 -1.25 -24.50 3.89
C ASP A 36 -0.33 -25.12 2.81
N GLU A 37 0.27 -24.28 1.98
CA GLU A 37 1.19 -24.68 0.91
C GLU A 37 2.47 -25.39 1.41
N ASN A 38 2.84 -25.19 2.69
CA ASN A 38 3.99 -25.85 3.31
C ASN A 38 3.61 -27.19 3.99
N GLY A 39 2.33 -27.59 3.92
CA GLY A 39 1.79 -28.79 4.53
C GLY A 39 1.45 -28.63 6.01
N GLY A 40 1.56 -27.42 6.56
CA GLY A 40 1.16 -27.09 7.91
C GLY A 40 -0.37 -27.16 8.08
N THR A 41 -0.87 -27.83 9.13
CA THR A 41 -2.31 -27.86 9.41
C THR A 41 -2.76 -26.52 9.98
N VAL A 42 -3.66 -25.83 9.26
CA VAL A 42 -4.24 -24.56 9.68
C VAL A 42 -5.62 -24.71 10.33
N GLY A 43 -6.32 -25.82 10.04
CA GLY A 43 -7.60 -26.08 10.68
C GLY A 43 -8.08 -27.52 10.47
N THR A 44 -8.95 -27.99 11.35
CA THR A 44 -9.65 -29.28 11.21
C THR A 44 -11.14 -29.09 11.49
N TYR A 45 -11.98 -29.77 10.72
CA TYR A 45 -13.41 -29.88 10.97
C TYR A 45 -13.76 -31.34 11.16
N THR A 46 -14.23 -31.69 12.35
CA THR A 46 -14.54 -33.09 12.71
C THR A 46 -16.03 -33.27 12.92
N VAL A 47 -16.61 -34.22 12.18
CA VAL A 47 -18.01 -34.66 12.34
C VAL A 47 -17.97 -36.05 12.95
N PRO A 48 -18.36 -36.21 14.20
CA PRO A 48 -18.42 -37.51 14.86
C PRO A 48 -19.48 -38.43 14.23
N ALA A 49 -19.26 -39.74 14.34
CA ALA A 49 -20.23 -40.74 13.91
C ALA A 49 -21.61 -40.49 14.54
N GLY A 50 -22.65 -40.59 13.72
CA GLY A 50 -24.01 -40.31 14.13
C GLY A 50 -24.39 -38.83 14.30
N SER A 51 -23.49 -37.90 14.03
CA SER A 51 -23.73 -36.45 14.05
C SER A 51 -24.00 -35.91 12.66
N SER A 52 -24.88 -34.91 12.53
CA SER A 52 -25.16 -34.19 11.30
C SER A 52 -24.30 -32.92 11.16
N SER A 53 -23.51 -32.57 12.20
CA SER A 53 -22.66 -31.37 12.21
C SER A 53 -21.35 -31.66 12.94
N GLY A 54 -20.32 -30.90 12.59
CA GLY A 54 -18.99 -31.00 13.18
C GLY A 54 -18.61 -29.74 13.93
N THR A 55 -17.37 -29.78 14.43
CA THR A 55 -16.72 -28.64 15.11
C THR A 55 -15.41 -28.30 14.42
N TRP A 56 -15.10 -27.00 14.33
CA TRP A 56 -13.84 -26.50 13.86
C TRP A 56 -12.84 -26.35 15.00
N ALA A 57 -11.61 -26.74 14.74
CA ALA A 57 -10.42 -26.40 15.52
C ALA A 57 -9.42 -25.73 14.61
N TRP A 58 -9.06 -24.48 14.92
CA TRP A 58 -8.14 -23.67 14.13
C TRP A 58 -6.79 -23.55 14.83
N SER A 59 -5.70 -23.49 14.05
CA SER A 59 -4.38 -23.10 14.53
C SER A 59 -4.31 -21.60 14.79
N ASP A 60 -3.26 -21.16 15.49
CA ASP A 60 -3.03 -19.72 15.73
C ASP A 60 -2.88 -18.92 14.43
N ALA A 61 -2.31 -19.54 13.37
CA ALA A 61 -2.17 -18.91 12.06
C ALA A 61 -3.51 -18.67 11.34
N ALA A 62 -4.59 -19.34 11.74
CA ALA A 62 -5.93 -19.21 11.17
C ALA A 62 -6.98 -19.02 12.29
N SER A 63 -6.67 -18.23 13.28
CA SER A 63 -7.53 -18.01 14.46
C SER A 63 -8.94 -17.58 14.04
N GLY A 64 -9.94 -18.32 14.57
CA GLY A 64 -11.34 -18.10 14.20
C GLY A 64 -11.69 -18.40 12.74
N GLY A 65 -10.86 -19.14 12.01
CA GLY A 65 -11.07 -19.48 10.60
C GLY A 65 -10.71 -18.38 9.62
N THR A 66 -9.96 -17.38 10.05
CA THR A 66 -9.55 -16.23 9.21
C THR A 66 -8.06 -16.25 8.96
N VAL A 67 -7.65 -16.02 7.72
CA VAL A 67 -6.24 -15.89 7.29
C VAL A 67 -6.03 -14.62 6.50
N ALA A 68 -4.82 -14.05 6.58
CA ALA A 68 -4.40 -12.88 5.83
C ALA A 68 -3.09 -13.19 5.09
N PRO A 69 -3.12 -13.98 4.00
CA PRO A 69 -1.92 -14.33 3.27
C PRO A 69 -1.31 -13.11 2.58
N GLU A 70 0.01 -12.99 2.63
CA GLU A 70 0.76 -11.91 1.98
C GLU A 70 1.01 -12.15 0.48
N GLN A 71 0.81 -13.39 0.03
CA GLN A 71 0.95 -13.81 -1.36
C GLN A 71 -0.13 -14.82 -1.73
N THR A 72 -0.33 -15.02 -3.03
CA THR A 72 -1.25 -16.05 -3.55
C THR A 72 -0.85 -17.41 -2.99
N THR A 73 -1.76 -18.02 -2.25
CA THR A 73 -1.51 -19.26 -1.46
C THR A 73 -2.54 -20.31 -1.82
N THR A 74 -2.10 -21.55 -2.00
CA THR A 74 -2.95 -22.72 -2.25
C THR A 74 -3.09 -23.53 -0.97
N TYR A 75 -4.33 -23.86 -0.64
CA TYR A 75 -4.69 -24.71 0.47
C TYR A 75 -5.14 -26.08 -0.01
N THR A 76 -4.76 -27.12 0.72
CA THR A 76 -5.22 -28.50 0.50
C THR A 76 -6.18 -28.87 1.61
N VAL A 77 -7.34 -29.37 1.23
CA VAL A 77 -8.34 -29.94 2.14
C VAL A 77 -8.35 -31.44 1.97
N THR A 78 -7.93 -32.18 2.99
CA THR A 78 -7.99 -33.64 3.04
C THR A 78 -9.24 -34.06 3.79
N CYS A 79 -10.17 -34.71 3.12
CA CYS A 79 -11.31 -35.39 3.76
C CYS A 79 -10.91 -36.81 4.11
N THR A 80 -10.96 -37.15 5.40
CA THR A 80 -10.68 -38.51 5.89
C THR A 80 -11.96 -39.09 6.52
N VAL A 81 -12.36 -40.26 6.09
CA VAL A 81 -13.45 -41.03 6.65
C VAL A 81 -12.86 -42.20 7.44
N SER A 82 -13.11 -42.22 8.74
CA SER A 82 -12.56 -43.21 9.67
C SER A 82 -13.68 -44.03 10.31
N PRO A 83 -13.68 -45.36 10.15
CA PRO A 83 -14.65 -46.21 10.82
C PRO A 83 -14.51 -46.17 12.32
N THR A 84 -15.63 -46.17 13.04
CA THR A 84 -15.66 -46.19 14.51
C THR A 84 -15.36 -47.59 15.09
N GLN A 85 -15.48 -48.63 14.24
CA GLN A 85 -15.14 -50.01 14.59
C GLN A 85 -13.78 -50.36 14.03
N SER A 86 -12.78 -50.50 14.87
CA SER A 86 -11.42 -50.89 14.51
C SER A 86 -11.37 -52.36 14.04
N GLY A 87 -10.61 -52.64 12.97
CA GLY A 87 -10.28 -53.97 12.51
C GLY A 87 -11.19 -54.57 11.45
N THR A 88 -12.28 -53.87 11.04
CA THR A 88 -13.18 -54.37 10.00
C THR A 88 -13.12 -53.54 8.71
N TYR A 89 -12.78 -52.27 8.83
CA TYR A 89 -12.71 -51.31 7.69
C TYR A 89 -11.48 -50.41 7.82
N GLU A 90 -10.93 -50.00 6.71
CA GLU A 90 -9.80 -49.03 6.65
C GLU A 90 -10.31 -47.63 6.44
N SER A 91 -9.54 -46.65 6.97
CA SER A 91 -9.80 -45.24 6.69
C SER A 91 -9.47 -44.88 5.24
N VAL A 92 -10.30 -44.04 4.65
CA VAL A 92 -10.14 -43.54 3.28
C VAL A 92 -9.99 -42.03 3.32
N SER A 93 -9.06 -41.50 2.54
CA SER A 93 -8.84 -40.06 2.41
C SER A 93 -8.88 -39.62 0.96
N LYS A 94 -9.34 -38.38 0.74
CA LYS A 94 -9.33 -37.72 -0.56
C LYS A 94 -9.02 -36.24 -0.39
N ASP A 95 -8.18 -35.70 -1.28
CA ASP A 95 -7.76 -34.31 -1.28
C ASP A 95 -8.54 -33.48 -2.31
N ALA A 96 -8.76 -32.22 -1.96
CA ALA A 96 -9.18 -31.14 -2.83
C ALA A 96 -8.32 -29.92 -2.56
N THR A 97 -8.15 -29.05 -3.54
CA THR A 97 -7.37 -27.82 -3.38
C THR A 97 -8.17 -26.60 -3.79
N PHE A 98 -7.89 -25.48 -3.14
CA PHE A 98 -8.35 -24.16 -3.58
C PHE A 98 -7.26 -23.13 -3.37
N THR A 99 -7.30 -22.04 -4.15
CA THR A 99 -6.28 -20.99 -4.12
C THR A 99 -6.92 -19.66 -3.70
N ILE A 100 -6.32 -18.98 -2.72
CA ILE A 100 -6.60 -17.59 -2.39
C ILE A 100 -5.62 -16.75 -3.19
N THR A 101 -6.13 -16.05 -4.21
CA THR A 101 -5.34 -15.09 -5.00
C THR A 101 -5.23 -13.78 -4.24
N VAL A 102 -4.00 -13.31 -4.02
CA VAL A 102 -3.71 -12.02 -3.39
C VAL A 102 -3.32 -11.01 -4.45
N ASN A 103 -4.15 -9.98 -4.61
CA ASN A 103 -3.90 -8.83 -5.47
C ASN A 103 -3.22 -7.71 -4.68
N THR A 104 -2.59 -6.77 -5.37
CA THR A 104 -1.97 -5.60 -4.75
C THR A 104 -2.58 -4.32 -5.27
N CYS A 105 -2.46 -3.27 -4.48
CA CYS A 105 -2.85 -1.92 -4.86
C CYS A 105 -1.71 -1.15 -5.53
N SER A 106 -2.05 -0.02 -6.16
CA SER A 106 -1.11 0.92 -6.74
C SER A 106 -1.42 2.37 -6.34
N LEU A 107 -0.40 3.21 -6.31
CA LEU A 107 -0.51 4.64 -6.02
C LEU A 107 0.28 5.43 -7.05
N THR A 108 -0.41 6.26 -7.83
CA THR A 108 0.22 7.18 -8.78
C THR A 108 0.43 8.54 -8.11
N ILE A 109 1.68 9.01 -8.12
CA ILE A 109 2.05 10.33 -7.63
C ILE A 109 2.36 11.20 -8.82
N SER A 110 1.70 12.35 -8.92
CA SER A 110 1.86 13.32 -9.99
C SER A 110 2.30 14.66 -9.44
N LYS A 111 3.34 15.25 -10.05
CA LYS A 111 3.83 16.58 -9.73
C LYS A 111 3.47 17.56 -10.84
N ALA A 112 2.94 18.73 -10.46
CA ALA A 112 2.78 19.86 -11.34
C ALA A 112 3.53 21.07 -10.79
N VAL A 113 4.08 21.90 -11.66
CA VAL A 113 4.69 23.20 -11.32
C VAL A 113 4.02 24.31 -12.13
N THR A 114 3.77 25.44 -11.47
CA THR A 114 3.07 26.61 -12.04
C THR A 114 3.76 27.91 -11.59
N GLY A 115 3.34 29.03 -12.15
CA GLY A 115 3.86 30.36 -11.83
C GLY A 115 5.01 30.80 -12.73
N ASP A 116 5.29 32.10 -12.72
CA ASP A 116 6.38 32.68 -13.51
C ASP A 116 7.74 32.18 -12.96
N GLY A 117 8.61 31.72 -13.88
CA GLY A 117 9.88 31.13 -13.52
C GLY A 117 9.82 29.67 -13.05
N ALA A 118 8.65 29.00 -13.15
CA ALA A 118 8.55 27.59 -12.85
C ALA A 118 9.47 26.76 -13.73
N ASN A 119 10.33 25.94 -13.10
CA ASN A 119 11.28 25.09 -13.79
C ASN A 119 10.76 23.63 -13.78
N PRO A 120 10.37 23.06 -14.93
CA PRO A 120 9.90 21.68 -15.00
C PRO A 120 11.00 20.65 -14.72
N ASN A 121 12.28 21.04 -14.73
CA ASN A 121 13.41 20.18 -14.40
C ASN A 121 13.76 20.20 -12.89
N GLN A 122 13.08 21.06 -12.11
CA GLN A 122 13.23 21.05 -10.65
C GLN A 122 12.81 19.68 -10.10
N THR A 123 13.61 19.16 -9.20
CA THR A 123 13.37 17.90 -8.51
C THR A 123 12.59 18.14 -7.22
N PHE A 124 11.63 17.27 -6.94
CA PHE A 124 10.79 17.26 -5.74
C PHE A 124 10.85 15.87 -5.10
N VAL A 125 10.87 15.83 -3.78
CA VAL A 125 10.97 14.60 -2.99
C VAL A 125 9.67 14.38 -2.23
N PHE A 126 9.15 13.16 -2.28
CA PHE A 126 7.90 12.78 -1.63
C PHE A 126 8.13 11.57 -0.75
N ASN A 127 7.67 11.64 0.48
CA ASN A 127 7.60 10.52 1.38
C ASN A 127 6.18 9.93 1.33
N VAL A 128 6.10 8.64 1.06
CA VAL A 128 4.85 7.88 1.09
C VAL A 128 4.77 7.18 2.43
N MET A 129 3.78 7.56 3.21
CA MET A 129 3.56 7.06 4.57
C MET A 129 2.33 6.16 4.62
N LYS A 130 2.34 5.15 5.49
CA LYS A 130 1.16 4.38 5.91
C LYS A 130 1.05 4.49 7.43
N GLY A 131 0.13 5.34 7.93
CA GLY A 131 0.19 5.81 9.31
C GLY A 131 1.50 6.57 9.55
N ASP A 132 2.27 6.17 10.56
CA ASP A 132 3.57 6.77 10.92
C ASP A 132 4.75 6.07 10.21
N ASP A 133 4.52 4.99 9.48
CA ASP A 133 5.56 4.22 8.82
C ASP A 133 5.89 4.77 7.44
N LEU A 134 7.18 4.98 7.16
CA LEU A 134 7.67 5.32 5.84
C LEU A 134 7.67 4.08 4.93
N VAL A 135 6.80 4.08 3.92
CA VAL A 135 6.73 2.99 2.93
C VAL A 135 7.83 3.13 1.89
N THR A 136 7.98 4.32 1.31
CA THR A 136 9.02 4.61 0.33
C THR A 136 9.18 6.12 0.13
N THR A 137 10.31 6.51 -0.48
CA THR A 137 10.55 7.88 -0.94
C THR A 137 10.59 7.91 -2.45
N VAL A 138 9.91 8.88 -3.05
CA VAL A 138 9.80 9.08 -4.49
C VAL A 138 10.40 10.42 -4.87
N VAL A 139 11.14 10.46 -5.98
CA VAL A 139 11.76 11.65 -6.52
C VAL A 139 11.21 11.90 -7.92
N LEU A 140 10.58 13.07 -8.13
CA LEU A 140 10.01 13.47 -9.41
C LEU A 140 10.54 14.83 -9.86
N LYS A 141 10.68 15.00 -11.16
CA LYS A 141 10.79 16.33 -11.75
C LYS A 141 9.41 16.98 -11.87
N GLY A 142 9.39 18.30 -12.03
CA GLY A 142 8.16 19.03 -12.29
C GLY A 142 7.41 18.46 -13.50
N ASN A 143 6.08 18.41 -13.43
CA ASN A 143 5.18 17.89 -14.46
C ASN A 143 5.38 16.41 -14.84
N MET A 144 5.96 15.62 -13.93
CA MET A 144 6.10 14.17 -14.07
C MET A 144 5.23 13.40 -13.09
N SER A 145 5.04 12.12 -13.37
CA SER A 145 4.33 11.17 -12.51
C SER A 145 5.07 9.85 -12.43
N THR A 146 4.82 9.10 -11.38
CA THR A 146 5.25 7.72 -11.22
C THR A 146 4.19 6.91 -10.50
N THR A 147 4.18 5.60 -10.69
CA THR A 147 3.27 4.68 -10.03
C THR A 147 4.05 3.69 -9.17
N ILE A 148 3.66 3.59 -7.91
CA ILE A 148 4.15 2.59 -6.96
C ILE A 148 3.15 1.44 -7.01
N THR A 149 3.64 0.21 -7.13
CA THR A 149 2.84 -1.02 -7.16
C THR A 149 3.18 -1.91 -5.98
N GLY A 150 2.41 -2.97 -5.77
CA GLY A 150 2.67 -3.91 -4.67
C GLY A 150 2.22 -3.42 -3.31
N LEU A 151 1.35 -2.42 -3.25
CA LEU A 151 0.86 -1.85 -2.01
C LEU A 151 -0.29 -2.68 -1.41
N ALA A 152 -0.33 -2.76 -0.08
CA ALA A 152 -1.47 -3.31 0.65
C ALA A 152 -2.64 -2.31 0.67
N VAL A 153 -3.84 -2.77 0.99
CA VAL A 153 -4.96 -1.89 1.34
C VAL A 153 -4.64 -1.05 2.58
N GLY A 154 -5.22 0.13 2.68
CA GLY A 154 -5.06 1.02 3.83
C GLY A 154 -4.97 2.49 3.45
N ASP A 155 -4.78 3.31 4.48
CA ASP A 155 -4.67 4.76 4.35
C ASP A 155 -3.21 5.16 4.17
N TYR A 156 -2.96 5.84 3.05
CA TYR A 156 -1.64 6.36 2.70
C TYR A 156 -1.66 7.89 2.73
N THR A 157 -0.51 8.48 3.05
CA THR A 157 -0.30 9.92 2.92
C THR A 157 0.98 10.17 2.13
N VAL A 158 0.86 10.94 1.05
CA VAL A 158 2.00 11.41 0.26
C VAL A 158 2.36 12.80 0.75
N VAL A 159 3.57 12.97 1.28
CA VAL A 159 4.06 14.22 1.87
C VAL A 159 5.25 14.74 1.07
N GLU A 160 5.20 15.97 0.58
CA GLU A 160 6.34 16.61 -0.06
C GLU A 160 7.36 17.07 0.99
N ASP A 161 8.63 16.71 0.81
CA ASP A 161 9.73 17.29 1.59
C ASP A 161 10.10 18.66 1.01
N THR A 162 9.53 19.71 1.60
CA THR A 162 9.71 21.10 1.17
C THR A 162 11.12 21.65 1.34
N ASN A 163 12.00 20.97 2.09
CA ASN A 163 13.41 21.35 2.22
C ASN A 163 14.15 21.31 0.87
N TRP A 164 13.66 20.46 -0.05
CA TRP A 164 14.24 20.32 -1.40
C TRP A 164 13.59 21.25 -2.44
N SER A 165 12.51 21.94 -2.07
CA SER A 165 11.76 22.80 -2.98
C SER A 165 11.47 24.20 -2.38
N TRP A 166 12.41 24.75 -1.64
CA TRP A 166 12.28 26.00 -0.88
C TRP A 166 11.85 27.21 -1.75
N SER A 167 12.16 27.23 -3.05
CA SER A 167 11.74 28.26 -4.00
C SER A 167 10.32 28.11 -4.53
N TYR A 168 9.59 27.12 -4.02
CA TYR A 168 8.21 26.81 -4.39
C TYR A 168 7.30 26.83 -3.16
N THR A 169 6.02 27.04 -3.41
CA THR A 169 4.96 26.87 -2.41
C THR A 169 4.04 25.74 -2.89
N PRO A 170 3.91 24.64 -2.15
CA PRO A 170 2.96 23.58 -2.49
C PRO A 170 1.53 24.03 -2.22
N ASP A 171 0.58 23.52 -3.01
CA ASP A 171 -0.86 23.76 -2.83
C ASP A 171 -1.37 23.18 -1.49
N ASN A 172 -0.85 22.02 -1.10
CA ASN A 172 -1.22 21.36 0.15
C ASN A 172 -0.08 20.51 0.75
N GLY A 173 1.12 20.47 0.22
CA GLY A 173 2.27 19.74 0.80
C GLY A 173 2.04 18.25 1.12
N SER A 174 0.79 17.81 1.24
CA SER A 174 0.41 16.41 1.52
C SER A 174 -0.92 16.03 0.89
N LYS A 175 -1.08 14.74 0.55
CA LYS A 175 -2.33 14.16 0.03
C LYS A 175 -2.58 12.81 0.69
N ALA A 176 -3.75 12.67 1.31
CA ALA A 176 -4.23 11.38 1.80
C ALA A 176 -4.90 10.60 0.67
N VAL A 177 -4.63 9.30 0.61
CA VAL A 177 -5.17 8.37 -0.39
C VAL A 177 -5.54 7.07 0.30
N MET A 178 -6.80 6.67 0.24
CA MET A 178 -7.28 5.39 0.74
C MET A 178 -7.24 4.36 -0.39
N LEU A 179 -6.48 3.29 -0.20
CA LEU A 179 -6.44 2.13 -1.09
C LEU A 179 -7.30 1.01 -0.49
N SER A 180 -8.15 0.42 -1.30
CA SER A 180 -9.08 -0.65 -0.87
C SER A 180 -9.38 -1.60 -2.02
N SER A 181 -10.04 -2.71 -1.73
CA SER A 181 -10.51 -3.66 -2.76
C SER A 181 -11.46 -3.03 -3.78
N ILE A 182 -12.16 -1.94 -3.40
CA ILE A 182 -13.07 -1.20 -4.29
C ILE A 182 -12.31 -0.11 -5.07
N ASN A 183 -11.26 0.46 -4.46
CA ASN A 183 -10.42 1.48 -5.08
C ASN A 183 -8.93 1.07 -4.99
N PRO A 184 -8.49 0.08 -5.79
CA PRO A 184 -7.13 -0.44 -5.71
C PRO A 184 -6.07 0.47 -6.35
N ASN A 185 -6.49 1.48 -7.13
CA ASN A 185 -5.59 2.39 -7.83
C ASN A 185 -5.81 3.81 -7.33
N GLY A 186 -4.92 4.29 -6.48
CA GLY A 186 -5.00 5.64 -5.92
C GLY A 186 -4.19 6.66 -6.72
N GLU A 187 -4.54 7.93 -6.53
CA GLU A 187 -3.82 9.06 -7.12
C GLU A 187 -3.55 10.16 -6.10
N ALA A 188 -2.34 10.69 -6.11
CA ALA A 188 -1.93 11.86 -5.35
C ALA A 188 -1.30 12.89 -6.29
N LYS A 189 -1.97 14.03 -6.48
CA LYS A 189 -1.44 15.15 -7.26
C LYS A 189 -1.09 16.30 -6.34
N ILE A 190 0.16 16.77 -6.42
CA ILE A 190 0.67 17.94 -5.68
C ILE A 190 1.15 18.96 -6.69
N THR A 191 0.65 20.19 -6.58
CA THR A 191 1.02 21.32 -7.42
C THR A 191 1.86 22.29 -6.62
N ASN A 192 3.00 22.74 -7.16
CA ASN A 192 3.79 23.79 -6.55
C ASN A 192 3.79 25.03 -7.43
N THR A 193 3.59 26.17 -6.81
CA THR A 193 3.72 27.47 -7.46
C THR A 193 5.09 28.03 -7.17
N ALA A 194 5.82 28.40 -8.21
CA ALA A 194 7.09 29.11 -8.06
C ALA A 194 6.88 30.42 -7.28
N LYS A 195 7.70 30.63 -6.26
CA LYS A 195 7.71 31.90 -5.53
C LYS A 195 8.24 32.99 -6.45
N GLU A 196 7.61 34.16 -6.41
CA GLU A 196 8.14 35.33 -7.11
C GLU A 196 9.59 35.56 -6.72
N ASN A 197 10.42 35.73 -7.73
CA ASN A 197 11.86 35.85 -7.51
C ASN A 197 12.23 37.29 -7.14
N HIS A 198 11.80 37.73 -5.95
CA HIS A 198 12.11 39.05 -5.42
C HIS A 198 13.62 39.34 -5.32
N TRP A 199 14.43 38.30 -5.43
CA TRP A 199 15.88 38.42 -5.38
C TRP A 199 16.42 39.24 -6.57
N LEU A 200 15.95 38.97 -7.77
CA LEU A 200 16.34 39.74 -8.94
C LEU A 200 15.80 41.17 -8.94
N THR A 201 14.55 41.32 -8.47
CA THR A 201 13.95 42.64 -8.32
C THR A 201 14.66 43.45 -7.24
N SER A 202 15.00 42.82 -6.14
CA SER A 202 15.77 43.45 -5.05
C SER A 202 17.18 43.85 -5.46
N ILE A 203 17.87 42.97 -6.23
CA ILE A 203 19.21 43.27 -6.74
C ILE A 203 19.18 44.41 -7.73
N VAL A 204 18.20 44.42 -8.63
CA VAL A 204 18.03 45.52 -9.57
C VAL A 204 17.71 46.82 -8.84
N ASP A 205 16.83 46.77 -7.87
CA ASP A 205 16.51 47.92 -7.02
C ASP A 205 17.73 48.41 -6.20
N VAL A 206 18.54 47.49 -5.67
CA VAL A 206 19.75 47.83 -4.95
C VAL A 206 20.78 48.48 -5.88
N ILE A 207 20.98 47.94 -7.05
CA ILE A 207 21.90 48.51 -8.03
C ILE A 207 21.41 49.88 -8.48
N ASN A 208 20.12 50.02 -8.77
CA ASN A 208 19.56 51.28 -9.17
C ASN A 208 19.61 52.34 -8.04
N LYS A 209 19.31 51.95 -6.80
CA LYS A 209 19.41 52.84 -5.63
C LYS A 209 20.85 53.22 -5.34
N TRP A 210 21.77 52.26 -5.46
CA TRP A 210 23.19 52.53 -5.27
C TRP A 210 23.73 53.50 -6.33
N THR A 211 23.40 53.25 -7.59
CA THR A 211 23.78 54.13 -8.72
C THR A 211 23.17 55.52 -8.60
N ALA A 212 21.93 55.63 -8.14
CA ALA A 212 21.27 56.94 -7.96
C ALA A 212 21.71 57.68 -6.72
N LYS A 213 22.10 56.96 -5.66
CA LYS A 213 22.38 57.58 -4.37
C LYS A 213 23.86 57.77 -4.11
N ASP A 214 24.68 56.84 -4.61
CA ASP A 214 26.09 56.88 -4.34
C ASP A 214 26.88 57.41 -5.48
N ASN A 215 26.20 57.67 -6.61
CA ASN A 215 26.53 58.52 -7.21
C ASN A 215 27.74 58.88 -7.71
N ILE A 216 27.56 58.60 -8.44
CA ILE A 216 28.24 59.24 -9.54
C ILE A 216 27.56 60.57 -9.64
N ASP A 217 28.24 61.59 -9.40
CA ASP A 217 27.69 62.88 -9.71
C ASP A 217 27.37 62.96 -11.22
N LYS A 218 26.61 63.95 -11.62
CA LYS A 218 26.17 64.05 -12.99
C LYS A 218 27.29 64.13 -14.03
N THR A 219 28.54 64.14 -13.59
CA THR A 219 29.77 64.17 -14.40
C THR A 219 30.47 62.83 -14.40
N GLY A 220 29.93 61.79 -13.71
CA GLY A 220 30.52 60.46 -13.62
C GLY A 220 31.60 60.32 -12.57
N HIS A 221 31.71 61.26 -11.67
CA HIS A 221 32.70 61.24 -10.58
C HIS A 221 32.18 60.50 -9.35
N VAL A 222 32.98 59.57 -8.80
CA VAL A 222 32.65 58.85 -7.57
C VAL A 222 32.95 59.80 -6.39
N PRO A 223 31.96 60.09 -5.53
CA PRO A 223 32.22 60.92 -4.35
C PRO A 223 33.25 60.25 -3.45
N GLY A 224 34.33 61.02 -3.19
CA GLY A 224 35.44 60.54 -2.34
C GLY A 224 36.67 60.08 -3.08
N SER A 225 36.69 60.02 -4.40
CA SER A 225 37.94 59.98 -5.15
C SER A 225 38.50 61.40 -5.19
N GLY A 226 39.31 61.72 -4.20
CA GLY A 226 39.97 63.01 -4.19
C GLY A 226 40.81 63.25 -5.43
N THR A 227 40.51 64.31 -6.12
CA THR A 227 41.47 64.86 -7.07
C THR A 227 42.48 65.69 -6.25
N ASN A 228 43.67 65.20 -6.19
CA ASN A 228 44.83 66.07 -5.90
C ASN A 228 45.15 66.91 -7.10
#